data_d228be1c9559b3b03b03c2aca955b26b
#
_entry.id   d228be1c9559b3b03b03c2aca955b26b
#
_cell.length_a   1.000
_cell.length_b   1.000
_cell.length_c   1.000
_cell.angle_alpha   90.00
_cell.angle_beta   90.00
_cell.angle_gamma   90.00
#
_symmetry.space_group_name_H-M   'P 1'
#
loop_
_entity.id
_entity.type
_entity.pdbx_description
1 polymer ?
#
loop_
_entity_poly.entity_id
_entity_poly.type
_entity_poly.pdbx_seq_one_letter_code
_entity_poly.pdbx_strand_id
1 'polypeptide(L)'
;MKKIALLLLILGAGIKGYTQVNPDSIEIIRGPYGVPHIYAATDVEVAYGFAWAQAEDHFKLIQEAYIAGNGILSKHIGLKGAGADFLVQFIQAEKTVDAQFHTLDKKFIALLEGFTQGLNAFAKKHPKEILKNELFPLTPKKLLRYTQLQLFISNGADKLVKGIVNNELSWPYEIEQDTKGSNLLAISRSRTQSDETFLAINTHQPLE
;
A
#
# COMPACT_ATOMS: atom_id res chain seq x y z
N MET A 1 32.11 -46.88 -30.94
CA MET A 1 30.81 -46.50 -30.36
C MET A 1 31.09 -45.48 -29.24
N LYS A 2 30.95 -44.20 -29.52
CA LYS A 2 31.25 -43.09 -28.60
C LYS A 2 29.98 -42.78 -27.77
N LYS A 3 30.02 -42.97 -26.45
CA LYS A 3 28.96 -42.59 -25.51
C LYS A 3 29.03 -41.07 -25.30
N ILE A 4 28.06 -40.34 -25.83
CA ILE A 4 27.89 -38.89 -25.55
C ILE A 4 27.18 -38.80 -24.20
N ALA A 5 27.87 -38.37 -23.20
CA ALA A 5 27.30 -38.00 -21.90
C ALA A 5 26.67 -36.60 -22.04
N LEU A 6 25.32 -36.54 -22.04
CA LEU A 6 24.56 -35.31 -22.05
C LEU A 6 24.58 -34.72 -20.61
N LEU A 7 25.46 -33.76 -20.38
CA LEU A 7 25.52 -33.02 -19.12
C LEU A 7 24.39 -31.99 -19.12
N LEU A 8 23.27 -32.29 -18.46
CA LEU A 8 22.20 -31.36 -18.19
C LEU A 8 22.69 -30.33 -17.14
N LEU A 9 23.19 -29.20 -17.66
CA LEU A 9 23.45 -28.02 -16.83
C LEU A 9 22.09 -27.42 -16.45
N ILE A 10 21.60 -27.78 -15.27
CA ILE A 10 20.48 -27.07 -14.63
C ILE A 10 21.02 -25.71 -14.21
N LEU A 11 20.91 -24.71 -15.09
CA LEU A 11 21.02 -23.32 -14.68
C LEU A 11 19.85 -23.05 -13.71
N GLY A 12 20.11 -23.22 -12.44
CA GLY A 12 19.30 -22.68 -11.37
C GLY A 12 19.30 -21.18 -11.49
N ALA A 13 18.41 -20.62 -12.32
CA ALA A 13 18.04 -19.22 -12.22
C ALA A 13 17.56 -19.06 -10.79
N GLY A 14 18.38 -18.41 -9.95
CA GLY A 14 18.03 -18.04 -8.59
C GLY A 14 16.80 -17.13 -8.68
N ILE A 15 15.64 -17.73 -8.66
CA ILE A 15 14.40 -17.05 -8.34
C ILE A 15 14.69 -16.49 -6.96
N LYS A 16 14.89 -15.19 -6.85
CA LYS A 16 14.85 -14.50 -5.55
C LYS A 16 13.44 -14.76 -5.00
N GLY A 17 13.32 -15.89 -4.33
CA GLY A 17 12.09 -16.29 -3.66
C GLY A 17 11.87 -15.28 -2.54
N TYR A 18 10.92 -14.41 -2.71
CA TYR A 18 10.33 -13.71 -1.59
C TYR A 18 9.86 -14.77 -0.60
N THR A 19 10.18 -14.59 0.67
CA THR A 19 9.72 -15.53 1.69
C THR A 19 8.20 -15.49 1.68
N GLN A 20 7.58 -16.57 1.21
CA GLN A 20 6.13 -16.67 1.20
C GLN A 20 5.67 -16.74 2.65
N VAL A 21 4.77 -15.81 3.02
CA VAL A 21 4.16 -15.81 4.35
C VAL A 21 3.29 -17.03 4.51
N ASN A 22 3.44 -17.73 5.65
CA ASN A 22 2.53 -18.81 6.04
C ASN A 22 1.31 -18.19 6.73
N PRO A 23 0.11 -18.19 6.13
CA PRO A 23 -1.07 -17.61 6.76
C PRO A 23 -1.52 -18.36 8.02
N ASP A 24 -1.17 -19.63 8.17
CA ASP A 24 -1.55 -20.46 9.34
C ASP A 24 -0.80 -20.06 10.63
N SER A 25 0.28 -19.25 10.50
CA SER A 25 1.02 -18.69 11.64
C SER A 25 0.46 -17.35 12.13
N ILE A 26 -0.61 -16.85 11.51
CA ILE A 26 -1.18 -15.54 11.79
C ILE A 26 -2.56 -15.71 12.41
N GLU A 27 -2.76 -15.14 13.59
CA GLU A 27 -4.05 -15.11 14.25
C GLU A 27 -4.64 -13.69 14.19
N ILE A 28 -5.90 -13.57 13.75
CA ILE A 28 -6.65 -12.31 13.73
C ILE A 28 -7.88 -12.49 14.60
N ILE A 29 -7.91 -11.78 15.71
CA ILE A 29 -9.04 -11.80 16.67
C ILE A 29 -9.74 -10.45 16.59
N ARG A 30 -11.06 -10.44 16.35
CA ARG A 30 -11.86 -9.23 16.41
C ARG A 30 -12.50 -9.05 17.75
N GLY A 31 -12.25 -7.90 18.37
CA GLY A 31 -12.89 -7.50 19.61
C GLY A 31 -14.39 -7.21 19.44
N PRO A 32 -15.12 -6.90 20.54
CA PRO A 32 -16.56 -6.64 20.51
C PRO A 32 -16.98 -5.45 19.65
N TYR A 33 -16.04 -4.54 19.36
CA TYR A 33 -16.24 -3.38 18.46
C TYR A 33 -15.70 -3.60 17.05
N GLY A 34 -15.35 -4.84 16.69
CA GLY A 34 -14.83 -5.19 15.36
C GLY A 34 -13.36 -4.85 15.14
N VAL A 35 -12.67 -4.27 16.12
CA VAL A 35 -11.25 -3.92 16.01
C VAL A 35 -10.41 -5.19 15.85
N PRO A 36 -9.62 -5.34 14.78
CA PRO A 36 -8.77 -6.51 14.59
C PRO A 36 -7.51 -6.41 15.46
N HIS A 37 -7.24 -7.49 16.19
CA HIS A 37 -5.98 -7.72 16.89
C HIS A 37 -5.22 -8.80 16.13
N ILE A 38 -4.00 -8.48 15.70
CA ILE A 38 -3.19 -9.35 14.83
C ILE A 38 -2.00 -9.85 15.61
N TYR A 39 -1.88 -11.17 15.70
CA TYR A 39 -0.80 -11.86 16.38
C TYR A 39 0.00 -12.68 15.36
N ALA A 40 1.30 -12.44 15.29
CA ALA A 40 2.22 -13.15 14.42
C ALA A 40 3.65 -13.07 14.96
N ALA A 41 4.55 -13.92 14.46
CA ALA A 41 5.92 -14.00 14.94
C ALA A 41 6.84 -12.91 14.37
N THR A 42 6.50 -12.36 13.18
CA THR A 42 7.33 -11.39 12.46
C THR A 42 6.53 -10.21 11.97
N ASP A 43 7.19 -9.06 11.79
CA ASP A 43 6.57 -7.85 11.24
C ASP A 43 5.98 -8.08 9.84
N VAL A 44 6.57 -8.96 9.05
CA VAL A 44 6.10 -9.32 7.69
C VAL A 44 4.76 -10.05 7.76
N GLU A 45 4.62 -10.97 8.72
CA GLU A 45 3.36 -11.69 8.98
C GLU A 45 2.30 -10.73 9.54
N VAL A 46 2.68 -9.81 10.44
CA VAL A 46 1.77 -8.76 10.91
C VAL A 46 1.27 -7.91 9.74
N ALA A 47 2.16 -7.50 8.83
CA ALA A 47 1.77 -6.74 7.64
C ALA A 47 0.80 -7.51 6.73
N TYR A 48 1.00 -8.83 6.58
CA TYR A 48 0.05 -9.70 5.86
C TYR A 48 -1.32 -9.72 6.54
N GLY A 49 -1.36 -9.99 7.85
CA GLY A 49 -2.60 -10.05 8.62
C GLY A 49 -3.34 -8.70 8.62
N PHE A 50 -2.61 -7.60 8.70
CA PHE A 50 -3.18 -6.25 8.61
C PHE A 50 -3.83 -6.00 7.24
N ALA A 51 -3.15 -6.37 6.16
CA ALA A 51 -3.69 -6.25 4.82
C ALA A 51 -4.96 -7.10 4.62
N TRP A 52 -4.96 -8.32 5.17
CA TRP A 52 -6.12 -9.20 5.16
C TRP A 52 -7.31 -8.58 5.92
N ALA A 53 -7.10 -8.13 7.16
CA ALA A 53 -8.14 -7.53 7.98
C ALA A 53 -8.73 -6.25 7.34
N GLN A 54 -7.89 -5.41 6.73
CA GLN A 54 -8.36 -4.24 5.97
C GLN A 54 -9.20 -4.65 4.74
N ALA A 55 -8.81 -5.73 4.05
CA ALA A 55 -9.57 -6.22 2.92
C ALA A 55 -10.93 -6.80 3.33
N GLU A 56 -11.02 -7.48 4.49
CA GLU A 56 -12.31 -7.92 5.02
C GLU A 56 -13.30 -6.77 5.20
N ASP A 57 -12.82 -5.61 5.65
CA ASP A 57 -13.67 -4.46 5.92
C ASP A 57 -13.93 -3.60 4.68
N HIS A 58 -12.93 -3.41 3.81
CA HIS A 58 -12.97 -2.35 2.79
C HIS A 58 -12.33 -2.75 1.45
N PHE A 59 -12.44 -4.00 1.01
CA PHE A 59 -11.73 -4.49 -0.18
C PHE A 59 -12.01 -3.68 -1.45
N LYS A 60 -13.27 -3.26 -1.64
CA LYS A 60 -13.64 -2.41 -2.79
C LYS A 60 -12.90 -1.07 -2.75
N LEU A 61 -12.92 -0.37 -1.62
CA LEU A 61 -12.28 0.94 -1.46
C LEU A 61 -10.77 0.85 -1.66
N ILE A 62 -10.14 -0.19 -1.11
CA ILE A 62 -8.70 -0.46 -1.29
C ILE A 62 -8.37 -0.63 -2.77
N GLN A 63 -9.16 -1.40 -3.51
CA GLN A 63 -8.95 -1.58 -4.94
C GLN A 63 -9.12 -0.26 -5.73
N GLU A 64 -10.16 0.52 -5.45
CA GLU A 64 -10.38 1.82 -6.10
C GLU A 64 -9.20 2.76 -5.88
N ALA A 65 -8.66 2.82 -4.66
CA ALA A 65 -7.47 3.60 -4.32
C ALA A 65 -6.23 3.16 -5.13
N TYR A 66 -5.97 1.86 -5.19
CA TYR A 66 -4.82 1.34 -5.95
C TYR A 66 -5.02 1.41 -7.47
N ILE A 67 -6.25 1.27 -7.97
CA ILE A 67 -6.60 1.50 -9.37
C ILE A 67 -6.25 2.95 -9.75
N ALA A 68 -6.65 3.92 -8.92
CA ALA A 68 -6.32 5.33 -9.11
C ALA A 68 -4.80 5.56 -9.06
N GLY A 69 -4.12 5.06 -8.03
CA GLY A 69 -2.67 5.24 -7.84
C GLY A 69 -1.80 4.58 -8.92
N ASN A 70 -2.36 3.63 -9.67
CA ASN A 70 -1.68 3.00 -10.80
C ASN A 70 -2.09 3.57 -12.17
N GLY A 71 -2.85 4.69 -12.20
CA GLY A 71 -3.18 5.40 -13.43
C GLY A 71 -4.10 4.62 -14.38
N ILE A 72 -4.99 3.80 -13.83
CA ILE A 72 -5.95 2.99 -14.59
C ILE A 72 -7.41 3.22 -14.14
N LEU A 73 -7.66 4.35 -13.46
CA LEU A 73 -9.01 4.66 -12.95
C LEU A 73 -9.99 4.91 -14.09
N SER A 74 -9.57 5.55 -15.18
CA SER A 74 -10.43 5.78 -16.35
C SER A 74 -10.86 4.47 -17.03
N LYS A 75 -10.08 3.42 -16.95
CA LYS A 75 -10.48 2.08 -17.41
C LYS A 75 -11.57 1.46 -16.52
N HIS A 76 -11.76 1.97 -15.31
CA HIS A 76 -12.76 1.48 -14.36
C HIS A 76 -14.06 2.30 -14.40
N ILE A 77 -13.95 3.63 -14.32
CA ILE A 77 -15.10 4.54 -14.22
C ILE A 77 -15.25 5.51 -15.41
N GLY A 78 -14.52 5.26 -16.50
CA GLY A 78 -14.56 6.09 -17.70
C GLY A 78 -13.91 7.46 -17.51
N LEU A 79 -14.40 8.46 -18.23
CA LEU A 79 -13.81 9.81 -18.27
C LEU A 79 -13.66 10.46 -16.87
N LYS A 80 -14.52 10.11 -15.93
CA LYS A 80 -14.44 10.61 -14.54
C LYS A 80 -13.12 10.26 -13.85
N GLY A 81 -12.48 9.15 -14.25
CA GLY A 81 -11.18 8.72 -13.73
C GLY A 81 -9.97 9.37 -14.39
N ALA A 82 -10.16 10.06 -15.53
CA ALA A 82 -9.04 10.56 -16.33
C ALA A 82 -8.19 11.61 -15.59
N GLY A 83 -8.78 12.41 -14.70
CA GLY A 83 -8.05 13.39 -13.90
C GLY A 83 -7.04 12.74 -12.96
N ALA A 84 -7.42 11.65 -12.28
CA ALA A 84 -6.49 10.90 -11.41
C ALA A 84 -5.40 10.21 -12.22
N ASP A 85 -5.74 9.60 -13.35
CA ASP A 85 -4.75 8.97 -14.23
C ASP A 85 -3.75 10.01 -14.77
N PHE A 86 -4.24 11.21 -15.12
CA PHE A 86 -3.37 12.32 -15.52
C PHE A 86 -2.41 12.73 -14.39
N LEU A 87 -2.90 12.88 -13.15
CA LEU A 87 -2.04 13.24 -12.02
C LEU A 87 -0.95 12.20 -11.78
N VAL A 88 -1.26 10.92 -11.85
CA VAL A 88 -0.28 9.83 -11.71
C VAL A 88 0.81 9.93 -12.79
N GLN A 89 0.42 10.23 -14.03
CA GLN A 89 1.36 10.45 -15.14
C GLN A 89 2.18 11.73 -14.91
N PHE A 90 1.54 12.82 -14.51
CA PHE A 90 2.17 14.11 -14.26
C PHE A 90 3.27 14.02 -13.19
N ILE A 91 3.00 13.36 -12.05
CA ILE A 91 4.00 13.15 -10.99
C ILE A 91 5.01 12.05 -11.33
N GLN A 92 4.87 11.39 -12.48
CA GLN A 92 5.74 10.30 -12.94
C GLN A 92 5.88 9.18 -11.90
N ALA A 93 4.78 8.82 -11.20
CA ALA A 93 4.79 7.89 -10.07
C ALA A 93 5.46 6.56 -10.41
N GLU A 94 5.16 5.98 -11.58
CA GLU A 94 5.77 4.72 -12.03
C GLU A 94 7.27 4.85 -12.22
N LYS A 95 7.71 5.85 -12.96
CA LYS A 95 9.13 6.08 -13.24
C LYS A 95 9.93 6.33 -11.95
N THR A 96 9.37 7.13 -11.04
CA THR A 96 10.01 7.44 -9.75
C THR A 96 10.16 6.17 -8.91
N VAL A 97 9.08 5.39 -8.77
CA VAL A 97 9.11 4.14 -8.01
C VAL A 97 10.10 3.15 -8.64
N ASP A 98 10.09 2.98 -9.97
CA ASP A 98 10.97 2.03 -10.62
C ASP A 98 12.45 2.42 -10.48
N ALA A 99 12.76 3.71 -10.54
CA ALA A 99 14.11 4.21 -10.38
C ALA A 99 14.62 4.11 -8.93
N GLN A 100 13.76 4.29 -7.94
CA GLN A 100 14.17 4.41 -6.54
C GLN A 100 13.91 3.15 -5.71
N PHE A 101 13.13 2.18 -6.18
CA PHE A 101 12.76 0.99 -5.41
C PHE A 101 13.96 0.24 -4.83
N HIS A 102 15.06 0.17 -5.57
CA HIS A 102 16.28 -0.54 -5.16
C HIS A 102 17.04 0.15 -4.02
N THR A 103 16.75 1.42 -3.74
CA THR A 103 17.38 2.20 -2.66
C THR A 103 16.67 2.04 -1.32
N LEU A 104 15.47 1.44 -1.32
CA LEU A 104 14.70 1.24 -0.10
C LEU A 104 15.36 0.21 0.82
N ASP A 105 15.17 0.38 2.11
CA ASP A 105 15.61 -0.58 3.11
C ASP A 105 14.97 -1.96 2.88
N LYS A 106 15.76 -3.02 3.02
CA LYS A 106 15.30 -4.40 2.75
C LYS A 106 14.19 -4.85 3.70
N LYS A 107 14.20 -4.40 4.97
CA LYS A 107 13.14 -4.73 5.93
C LYS A 107 11.84 -4.04 5.52
N PHE A 108 11.92 -2.80 5.06
CA PHE A 108 10.76 -2.08 4.54
C PHE A 108 10.18 -2.75 3.30
N ILE A 109 11.03 -3.17 2.35
CA ILE A 109 10.58 -3.95 1.18
C ILE A 109 9.87 -5.23 1.63
N ALA A 110 10.42 -5.95 2.60
CA ALA A 110 9.79 -7.17 3.13
C ALA A 110 8.42 -6.91 3.76
N LEU A 111 8.23 -5.79 4.48
CA LEU A 111 6.91 -5.37 4.98
C LEU A 111 5.91 -5.13 3.85
N LEU A 112 6.33 -4.41 2.80
CA LEU A 112 5.48 -4.17 1.62
C LEU A 112 5.11 -5.48 0.92
N GLU A 113 6.02 -6.43 0.87
CA GLU A 113 5.79 -7.77 0.33
C GLU A 113 4.78 -8.55 1.15
N GLY A 114 4.92 -8.56 2.49
CA GLY A 114 3.95 -9.17 3.39
C GLY A 114 2.55 -8.59 3.20
N PHE A 115 2.45 -7.27 3.18
CA PHE A 115 1.19 -6.56 2.96
C PHE A 115 0.55 -6.91 1.61
N THR A 116 1.33 -6.87 0.53
CA THR A 116 0.79 -7.20 -0.80
C THR A 116 0.42 -8.67 -0.95
N GLN A 117 1.14 -9.58 -0.27
CA GLN A 117 0.76 -10.99 -0.20
C GLN A 117 -0.60 -11.18 0.48
N GLY A 118 -0.87 -10.47 1.58
CA GLY A 118 -2.16 -10.51 2.28
C GLY A 118 -3.33 -10.07 1.38
N LEU A 119 -3.19 -8.93 0.69
CA LEU A 119 -4.21 -8.47 -0.27
C LEU A 119 -4.39 -9.43 -1.44
N ASN A 120 -3.32 -9.99 -1.98
CA ASN A 120 -3.39 -10.95 -3.08
C ASN A 120 -4.06 -12.27 -2.66
N ALA A 121 -3.80 -12.72 -1.42
CA ALA A 121 -4.44 -13.90 -0.87
C ALA A 121 -5.94 -13.69 -0.66
N PHE A 122 -6.33 -12.49 -0.17
CA PHE A 122 -7.74 -12.12 -0.07
C PHE A 122 -8.42 -12.09 -1.44
N ALA A 123 -7.82 -11.41 -2.41
CA ALA A 123 -8.31 -11.35 -3.78
C ALA A 123 -8.50 -12.75 -4.41
N LYS A 124 -7.55 -13.65 -4.19
CA LYS A 124 -7.63 -15.04 -4.65
C LYS A 124 -8.81 -15.79 -4.04
N LYS A 125 -9.13 -15.53 -2.77
CA LYS A 125 -10.25 -16.15 -2.07
C LYS A 125 -11.60 -15.54 -2.47
N HIS A 126 -11.59 -14.27 -2.90
CA HIS A 126 -12.75 -13.47 -3.27
C HIS A 126 -12.75 -13.01 -4.74
N PRO A 127 -12.61 -13.89 -5.72
CA PRO A 127 -12.42 -13.53 -7.13
C PRO A 127 -13.59 -12.74 -7.72
N LYS A 128 -14.79 -12.91 -7.18
CA LYS A 128 -16.00 -12.18 -7.62
C LYS A 128 -16.01 -10.71 -7.20
N GLU A 129 -15.20 -10.35 -6.22
CA GLU A 129 -15.10 -8.99 -5.69
C GLU A 129 -13.99 -8.17 -6.37
N ILE A 130 -13.24 -8.77 -7.30
CA ILE A 130 -12.18 -8.09 -8.03
C ILE A 130 -12.77 -7.10 -9.02
N LEU A 131 -12.44 -5.82 -8.85
CA LEU A 131 -12.90 -4.73 -9.72
C LEU A 131 -12.16 -4.70 -11.05
N LYS A 132 -10.83 -4.94 -11.02
CA LYS A 132 -9.95 -4.95 -12.20
C LYS A 132 -8.86 -6.01 -12.05
N ASN A 133 -8.86 -6.98 -12.96
CA ASN A 133 -7.85 -8.05 -12.97
C ASN A 133 -6.42 -7.51 -13.18
N GLU A 134 -6.26 -6.39 -13.89
CA GLU A 134 -4.97 -5.74 -14.17
C GLU A 134 -4.28 -5.24 -12.89
N LEU A 135 -5.04 -5.00 -11.82
CA LEU A 135 -4.47 -4.60 -10.53
C LEU A 135 -3.69 -5.76 -9.90
N PHE A 136 -4.19 -6.98 -10.02
CA PHE A 136 -3.62 -8.15 -9.37
C PHE A 136 -2.69 -8.95 -10.30
N PRO A 137 -1.62 -9.54 -9.77
CA PRO A 137 -1.21 -9.41 -8.39
C PRO A 137 -0.78 -7.98 -8.06
N LEU A 138 -1.20 -7.51 -6.88
CA LEU A 138 -0.65 -6.28 -6.34
C LEU A 138 0.81 -6.52 -5.94
N THR A 139 1.67 -5.56 -6.25
CA THR A 139 3.10 -5.63 -5.94
C THR A 139 3.52 -4.46 -5.06
N PRO A 140 4.65 -4.55 -4.32
CA PRO A 140 5.19 -3.41 -3.58
C PRO A 140 5.31 -2.13 -4.42
N LYS A 141 5.70 -2.24 -5.68
CA LYS A 141 5.79 -1.08 -6.57
C LYS A 141 4.42 -0.46 -6.88
N LYS A 142 3.40 -1.29 -7.15
CA LYS A 142 2.03 -0.79 -7.37
C LYS A 142 1.48 -0.08 -6.12
N LEU A 143 1.79 -0.59 -4.93
CA LEU A 143 1.44 0.04 -3.66
C LEU A 143 2.14 1.40 -3.52
N LEU A 144 3.43 1.47 -3.79
CA LEU A 144 4.20 2.71 -3.70
C LEU A 144 3.77 3.77 -4.72
N ARG A 145 3.30 3.39 -5.91
CA ARG A 145 2.71 4.33 -6.88
C ARG A 145 1.48 5.02 -6.28
N TYR A 146 0.61 4.27 -5.61
CA TYR A 146 -0.52 4.86 -4.89
C TYR A 146 -0.05 5.81 -3.77
N THR A 147 0.98 5.43 -3.01
CA THR A 147 1.54 6.29 -1.97
C THR A 147 2.04 7.62 -2.54
N GLN A 148 2.65 7.64 -3.73
CA GLN A 148 3.06 8.89 -4.39
C GLN A 148 1.85 9.78 -4.68
N LEU A 149 0.76 9.23 -5.24
CA LEU A 149 -0.46 9.98 -5.49
C LEU A 149 -1.08 10.49 -4.19
N GLN A 150 -1.16 9.65 -3.16
CA GLN A 150 -1.70 10.02 -1.86
C GLN A 150 -0.92 11.17 -1.22
N LEU A 151 0.40 11.11 -1.22
CA LEU A 151 1.25 12.19 -0.71
C LEU A 151 1.03 13.50 -1.49
N PHE A 152 0.88 13.41 -2.80
CA PHE A 152 0.62 14.58 -3.65
C PHE A 152 -0.71 15.26 -3.28
N ILE A 153 -1.77 14.47 -3.15
CA ILE A 153 -3.12 14.97 -2.81
C ILE A 153 -3.18 15.46 -1.35
N SER A 154 -2.63 14.70 -0.40
CA SER A 154 -2.67 15.05 1.03
C SER A 154 -1.92 16.34 1.37
N ASN A 155 -0.96 16.73 0.53
CA ASN A 155 -0.25 18.01 0.64
C ASN A 155 -0.92 19.16 -0.16
N GLY A 156 -2.10 18.94 -0.74
CA GLY A 156 -2.86 19.95 -1.46
C GLY A 156 -2.31 20.33 -2.83
N ALA A 157 -1.34 19.56 -3.35
CA ALA A 157 -0.72 19.85 -4.63
C ALA A 157 -1.69 19.65 -5.83
N ASP A 158 -2.72 18.83 -5.68
CA ASP A 158 -3.82 18.69 -6.62
C ASP A 158 -4.62 19.99 -6.76
N LYS A 159 -4.86 20.72 -5.65
CA LYS A 159 -5.52 22.03 -5.65
C LYS A 159 -4.68 23.06 -6.40
N LEU A 160 -3.36 23.03 -6.20
CA LEU A 160 -2.43 23.90 -6.91
C LEU A 160 -2.47 23.65 -8.43
N VAL A 161 -2.41 22.39 -8.84
CA VAL A 161 -2.48 22.02 -10.28
C VAL A 161 -3.83 22.45 -10.87
N LYS A 162 -4.94 22.22 -10.16
CA LYS A 162 -6.26 22.66 -10.60
C LYS A 162 -6.32 24.18 -10.77
N GLY A 163 -5.80 24.94 -9.81
CA GLY A 163 -5.75 26.40 -9.90
C GLY A 163 -4.92 26.91 -11.08
N ILE A 164 -3.78 26.25 -11.40
CA ILE A 164 -2.99 26.57 -12.59
C ILE A 164 -3.78 26.31 -13.87
N VAL A 165 -4.37 25.12 -13.99
CA VAL A 165 -5.12 24.71 -15.18
C VAL A 165 -6.31 25.61 -15.45
N ASN A 166 -7.00 26.04 -14.39
CA ASN A 166 -8.17 26.91 -14.49
C ASN A 166 -7.82 28.40 -14.59
N ASN A 167 -6.53 28.76 -14.50
CA ASN A 167 -6.08 30.16 -14.42
C ASN A 167 -6.71 30.93 -13.23
N GLU A 168 -6.91 30.21 -12.11
CA GLU A 168 -7.51 30.73 -10.86
C GLU A 168 -6.47 31.14 -9.83
N LEU A 169 -5.17 30.86 -10.07
CA LEU A 169 -4.11 31.22 -9.13
C LEU A 169 -3.71 32.67 -9.25
N SER A 170 -3.84 33.42 -8.16
CA SER A 170 -3.22 34.72 -7.98
C SER A 170 -1.84 34.57 -7.34
N TRP A 171 -0.86 35.36 -7.76
CA TRP A 171 0.45 35.40 -7.13
C TRP A 171 0.58 36.64 -6.22
N PRO A 172 1.10 36.54 -4.98
CA PRO A 172 1.58 35.30 -4.33
C PRO A 172 0.44 34.36 -3.91
N TYR A 173 0.68 33.04 -4.08
CA TYR A 173 -0.26 32.02 -3.70
C TYR A 173 -0.17 31.77 -2.19
N GLU A 174 -1.24 32.08 -1.47
CA GLU A 174 -1.35 31.73 -0.06
C GLU A 174 -1.87 30.27 0.06
N ILE A 175 -1.02 29.40 0.58
CA ILE A 175 -1.44 28.05 0.94
C ILE A 175 -2.29 28.19 2.21
N GLU A 176 -3.59 28.02 2.10
CA GLU A 176 -4.43 27.80 3.27
C GLU A 176 -3.90 26.56 4.00
N GLN A 177 -3.20 26.79 5.10
CA GLN A 177 -2.76 25.70 5.98
C GLN A 177 -4.01 25.14 6.66
N ASP A 178 -4.57 24.10 6.07
CA ASP A 178 -5.56 23.25 6.74
C ASP A 178 -4.87 22.66 7.99
N THR A 179 -5.22 23.17 9.18
CA THR A 179 -4.61 22.76 10.45
C THR A 179 -5.07 21.36 10.84
N LYS A 180 -4.73 20.38 10.00
CA LYS A 180 -4.92 18.96 10.32
C LYS A 180 -3.79 18.54 11.24
N GLY A 181 -4.16 18.08 12.41
CA GLY A 181 -3.23 17.57 13.39
C GLY A 181 -3.44 16.09 13.66
N SER A 182 -2.52 15.50 14.37
CA SER A 182 -2.65 14.14 14.89
C SER A 182 -2.06 14.10 16.29
N ASN A 183 -2.61 13.28 17.17
CA ASN A 183 -2.08 13.07 18.50
C ASN A 183 -1.35 11.74 18.58
N LEU A 184 -0.26 11.73 19.32
CA LEU A 184 0.50 10.53 19.62
C LEU A 184 0.84 10.52 21.11
N LEU A 185 0.64 9.37 21.74
CA LEU A 185 1.05 9.11 23.11
C LEU A 185 1.93 7.86 23.14
N ALA A 186 3.14 8.00 23.67
CA ALA A 186 4.04 6.88 23.93
C ALA A 186 4.33 6.80 25.44
N ILE A 187 4.12 5.63 26.03
CA ILE A 187 4.39 5.37 27.44
C ILE A 187 5.42 4.25 27.52
N SER A 188 6.58 4.54 28.09
CA SER A 188 7.62 3.52 28.27
C SER A 188 7.24 2.53 29.37
N ARG A 189 7.74 1.30 29.28
CA ARG A 189 7.55 0.24 30.27
C ARG A 189 7.87 0.64 31.71
N SER A 190 8.85 1.53 31.90
CA SER A 190 9.25 2.01 33.23
C SER A 190 8.19 2.91 33.89
N ARG A 191 7.13 3.30 33.18
CA ARG A 191 6.03 4.14 33.66
C ARG A 191 4.69 3.41 33.68
N THR A 192 4.67 2.11 33.42
CA THR A 192 3.47 1.26 33.46
C THR A 192 3.57 0.28 34.63
N GLN A 193 2.44 -0.08 35.20
CA GLN A 193 2.38 -1.11 36.26
C GLN A 193 2.58 -2.53 35.71
N SER A 194 2.24 -2.74 34.42
CA SER A 194 2.33 -4.01 33.71
C SER A 194 3.69 -4.27 33.06
N ASP A 195 4.66 -3.34 33.19
CA ASP A 195 5.97 -3.41 32.52
C ASP A 195 5.87 -3.49 30.96
N GLU A 196 4.77 -2.96 30.40
CA GLU A 196 4.50 -2.91 28.97
C GLU A 196 4.75 -1.53 28.40
N THR A 197 5.04 -1.46 27.09
CA THR A 197 5.12 -0.20 26.34
C THR A 197 3.81 0.02 25.60
N PHE A 198 3.23 1.21 25.75
CA PHE A 198 2.02 1.61 25.02
C PHE A 198 2.36 2.69 24.00
N LEU A 199 1.79 2.52 22.80
CA LEU A 199 1.79 3.51 21.74
C LEU A 199 0.35 3.72 21.26
N ALA A 200 -0.18 4.91 21.47
CA ALA A 200 -1.47 5.30 20.92
C ALA A 200 -1.26 6.39 19.87
N ILE A 201 -1.82 6.19 18.69
CA ILE A 201 -1.78 7.15 17.59
C ILE A 201 -3.23 7.45 17.21
N ASN A 202 -3.58 8.73 17.25
CA ASN A 202 -4.88 9.21 16.81
C ASN A 202 -4.70 10.19 15.65
N THR A 203 -5.01 9.73 14.45
CA THR A 203 -4.99 10.56 13.25
C THR A 203 -6.27 11.38 13.16
N HIS A 204 -6.13 12.71 13.02
CA HIS A 204 -7.28 13.58 12.75
C HIS A 204 -7.65 13.47 11.28
N GLN A 205 -8.60 12.62 10.98
CA GLN A 205 -9.16 12.43 9.65
C GLN A 205 -10.64 12.83 9.68
N PRO A 206 -11.19 13.38 8.57
CA PRO A 206 -12.63 13.57 8.45
C PRO A 206 -13.33 12.20 8.61
N LEU A 207 -14.43 12.17 9.32
CA LEU A 207 -15.25 10.96 9.50
C LEU A 207 -16.24 10.74 8.34
N GLU A 208 -16.27 11.65 7.35
CA GLU A 208 -17.18 11.61 6.19
C GLU A 208 -16.42 11.39 4.89
#